data_26b261b22097879742859b559f81f5b2
#
_entry.id   26b261b22097879742859b559f81f5b2
#
_cell.length_a   1.000
_cell.length_b   1.000
_cell.length_c   1.000
_cell.angle_alpha   90.00
_cell.angle_beta   90.00
_cell.angle_gamma   90.00
#
_symmetry.space_group_name_H-M   'P 1'
#
loop_
_entity.id
_entity.type
_entity.pdbx_description
1 polymer ?
#
loop_
_entity_poly.entity_id
_entity_poly.type
_entity_poly.pdbx_seq_one_letter_code
_entity_poly.pdbx_strand_id
1 'polypeptide(L)'
;MKLNRSNIPRNPNPANPLREEIYEDKKLTYYVDLDGTLAYYERWENEGNIGEPIENIKNKVLQWINNGIIIKIFTARAYCEENKKYIRKWLLLNGLPINLEITNIKGIDCDLIFDDRAREVIINTGIIVSRIDNI
;
A
#
# COMPACT_ATOMS: atom_id res chain seq x y z
N MET A 1 14.00 9.78 9.72
CA MET A 1 13.24 10.39 10.82
C MET A 1 12.46 9.32 11.58
N LYS A 2 12.52 9.38 12.87
CA LYS A 2 11.79 8.45 13.71
C LYS A 2 10.37 8.95 13.95
N LEU A 3 9.36 8.13 13.66
CA LEU A 3 7.98 8.49 13.92
C LEU A 3 7.69 8.36 15.41
N ASN A 4 6.99 9.30 15.96
CA ASN A 4 6.49 9.21 17.32
C ASN A 4 4.97 8.99 17.30
N ARG A 5 4.39 8.72 18.47
CA ARG A 5 2.97 8.37 18.55
C ARG A 5 2.05 9.44 18.01
N SER A 6 2.39 10.71 18.14
CA SER A 6 1.55 11.80 17.66
C SER A 6 1.53 11.92 16.14
N ASN A 7 2.55 11.37 15.46
CA ASN A 7 2.68 11.42 14.01
C ASN A 7 2.19 10.14 13.32
N ILE A 8 1.84 9.13 14.08
CA ILE A 8 1.36 7.86 13.54
C ILE A 8 -0.13 8.00 13.22
N PRO A 9 -0.58 7.56 12.02
CA PRO A 9 -2.01 7.58 11.70
C PRO A 9 -2.78 6.81 12.76
N ARG A 10 -3.84 7.41 13.27
CA ARG A 10 -4.64 6.76 14.27
C ARG A 10 -5.34 5.56 13.71
N ASN A 11 -5.38 4.50 14.51
CA ASN A 11 -6.20 3.35 14.19
C ASN A 11 -7.68 3.80 14.20
N PRO A 12 -8.38 3.74 13.05
CA PRO A 12 -9.78 4.16 12.99
C PRO A 12 -10.71 3.23 13.75
N ASN A 13 -10.20 2.10 14.20
CA ASN A 13 -10.99 1.08 14.87
C ASN A 13 -10.51 0.90 16.31
N PRO A 14 -11.25 1.40 17.30
CA PRO A 14 -10.84 1.30 18.69
C PRO A 14 -10.75 -0.14 19.21
N ALA A 15 -11.28 -1.12 18.45
CA ALA A 15 -11.15 -2.52 18.81
C ALA A 15 -9.77 -3.10 18.45
N ASN A 16 -8.87 -2.31 17.85
CA ASN A 16 -7.51 -2.75 17.54
C ASN A 16 -6.45 -1.96 18.30
N PRO A 17 -6.50 -1.90 19.64
CA PRO A 17 -5.61 -1.03 20.41
C PRO A 17 -4.13 -1.43 20.31
N LEU A 18 -3.83 -2.69 20.08
CA LEU A 18 -2.45 -3.18 20.00
C LEU A 18 -1.67 -2.59 18.83
N ARG A 19 -2.36 -2.11 17.80
CA ARG A 19 -1.69 -1.54 16.65
C ARG A 19 -0.97 -0.23 16.98
N GLU A 20 -1.48 0.55 17.87
CA GLU A 20 -0.80 1.78 18.28
C GLU A 20 0.49 1.50 19.04
N GLU A 21 0.50 0.45 19.83
CA GLU A 21 1.67 0.11 20.63
C GLU A 21 2.86 -0.35 19.78
N ILE A 22 2.59 -1.15 18.74
CA ILE A 22 3.67 -1.65 17.90
C ILE A 22 4.29 -0.58 17.02
N TYR A 23 3.63 0.55 16.85
CA TYR A 23 4.14 1.65 16.01
C TYR A 23 5.11 2.56 16.75
N GLU A 24 5.10 2.55 18.07
CA GLU A 24 5.99 3.37 18.86
C GLU A 24 7.44 2.98 18.56
N ASP A 25 8.28 3.93 18.21
CA ASP A 25 9.71 3.74 17.94
C ASP A 25 10.03 2.97 16.66
N LYS A 26 9.07 2.80 15.76
CA LYS A 26 9.24 1.99 14.57
C LYS A 26 8.88 2.80 13.32
N LYS A 27 9.63 2.59 12.23
CA LYS A 27 9.21 3.09 10.91
C LYS A 27 8.03 2.27 10.42
N LEU A 28 7.02 2.96 9.89
CA LEU A 28 5.88 2.29 9.29
C LEU A 28 6.21 1.81 7.88
N THR A 29 5.68 0.66 7.52
CA THR A 29 5.76 0.11 6.18
C THR A 29 4.35 -0.07 5.63
N TYR A 30 4.07 0.60 4.51
CA TYR A 30 2.79 0.49 3.83
C TYR A 30 2.97 -0.30 2.54
N TYR A 31 2.09 -1.26 2.34
CA TYR A 31 1.98 -2.02 1.11
C TYR A 31 0.88 -1.38 0.28
N VAL A 32 1.22 -0.96 -0.93
CA VAL A 32 0.27 -0.25 -1.80
C VAL A 32 0.06 -1.06 -3.07
N ASP A 33 -1.18 -1.46 -3.31
CA ASP A 33 -1.58 -2.19 -4.50
C ASP A 33 -1.40 -1.31 -5.75
N LEU A 34 -1.15 -1.94 -6.88
CA LEU A 34 -0.94 -1.24 -8.14
C LEU A 34 -2.25 -1.07 -8.91
N ASP A 35 -2.75 -2.16 -9.50
CA ASP A 35 -3.94 -2.10 -10.36
C ASP A 35 -5.21 -1.82 -9.55
N GLY A 36 -5.88 -0.73 -9.86
CA GLY A 36 -7.10 -0.33 -9.17
C GLY A 36 -6.87 0.57 -7.97
N THR A 37 -5.63 0.75 -7.55
CA THR A 37 -5.29 1.60 -6.39
C THR A 37 -4.34 2.72 -6.81
N LEU A 38 -3.12 2.38 -7.21
CA LEU A 38 -2.13 3.37 -7.65
C LEU A 38 -2.24 3.66 -9.13
N ALA A 39 -2.61 2.65 -9.92
CA ALA A 39 -2.79 2.76 -11.36
C ALA A 39 -4.24 2.47 -11.72
N TYR A 40 -4.78 3.21 -12.68
CA TYR A 40 -6.13 2.98 -13.20
C TYR A 40 -6.20 1.58 -13.83
N TYR A 41 -7.28 0.86 -13.59
CA TYR A 41 -7.43 -0.51 -14.05
C TYR A 41 -8.88 -0.80 -14.45
N GLU A 42 -9.07 -1.27 -15.68
CA GLU A 42 -10.38 -1.73 -16.15
C GLU A 42 -10.40 -3.24 -16.23
N ARG A 43 -9.42 -3.81 -16.91
CA ARG A 43 -9.34 -5.25 -17.16
C ARG A 43 -7.90 -5.64 -17.42
N TRP A 44 -7.61 -6.91 -17.20
CA TRP A 44 -6.30 -7.46 -17.51
C TRP A 44 -6.08 -7.49 -19.03
N GLU A 45 -4.94 -7.03 -19.44
CA GLU A 45 -4.51 -7.12 -20.84
C GLU A 45 -3.20 -7.88 -20.95
N ASN A 46 -2.12 -7.36 -20.35
CA ASN A 46 -0.84 -8.04 -20.27
C ASN A 46 0.03 -7.39 -19.21
N GLU A 47 1.17 -8.03 -18.92
CA GLU A 47 2.05 -7.60 -17.83
C GLU A 47 2.62 -6.20 -18.01
N GLY A 48 2.87 -5.79 -19.25
CA GLY A 48 3.45 -4.49 -19.54
C GLY A 48 2.42 -3.38 -19.66
N ASN A 49 1.14 -3.70 -19.66
CA ASN A 49 0.09 -2.70 -19.80
C ASN A 49 -0.42 -2.27 -18.45
N ILE A 50 0.20 -1.20 -17.92
CA ILE A 50 -0.18 -0.60 -16.65
C ILE A 50 -0.84 0.73 -16.95
N GLY A 51 -1.99 1.00 -16.33
CA GLY A 51 -2.78 2.19 -16.60
C GLY A 51 -2.15 3.47 -16.08
N GLU A 52 -2.84 4.57 -16.30
CA GLU A 52 -2.38 5.87 -15.83
C GLU A 52 -2.35 5.91 -14.30
N PRO A 53 -1.46 6.70 -13.72
CA PRO A 53 -1.44 6.84 -12.27
C PRO A 53 -2.70 7.54 -11.78
N ILE A 54 -3.18 7.10 -10.64
CA ILE A 54 -4.29 7.76 -9.95
C ILE A 54 -3.67 8.84 -9.07
N GLU A 55 -3.86 10.10 -9.46
CA GLU A 55 -3.14 11.22 -8.85
C GLU A 55 -3.35 11.34 -7.35
N ASN A 56 -4.56 11.08 -6.89
CA ASN A 56 -4.85 11.17 -5.47
C ASN A 56 -3.96 10.26 -4.62
N ILE A 57 -3.88 8.98 -4.99
CA ILE A 57 -3.07 8.02 -4.23
C ILE A 57 -1.57 8.19 -4.50
N LYS A 58 -1.21 8.56 -5.73
CA LYS A 58 0.18 8.86 -6.07
C LYS A 58 0.73 9.97 -5.18
N ASN A 59 -0.04 11.04 -5.01
CA ASN A 59 0.37 12.16 -4.16
C ASN A 59 0.50 11.74 -2.70
N LYS A 60 -0.39 10.87 -2.23
CA LYS A 60 -0.29 10.33 -0.88
C LYS A 60 0.97 9.49 -0.70
N VAL A 61 1.28 8.66 -1.67
CA VAL A 61 2.49 7.82 -1.63
C VAL A 61 3.73 8.70 -1.54
N LEU A 62 3.83 9.74 -2.37
CA LEU A 62 4.96 10.66 -2.33
C LEU A 62 5.06 11.37 -0.98
N GLN A 63 3.93 11.77 -0.42
CA GLN A 63 3.89 12.41 0.88
C GLN A 63 4.33 11.46 1.99
N TRP A 64 3.87 10.22 1.96
CA TRP A 64 4.26 9.20 2.93
C TRP A 64 5.76 8.95 2.87
N ILE A 65 6.33 8.82 1.68
CA ILE A 65 7.77 8.64 1.50
C ILE A 65 8.53 9.82 2.10
N ASN A 66 8.05 11.02 1.84
CA ASN A 66 8.67 12.24 2.36
C ASN A 66 8.62 12.29 3.89
N ASN A 67 7.63 11.64 4.48
CA ASN A 67 7.47 11.58 5.94
C ASN A 67 8.17 10.38 6.57
N GLY A 68 8.98 9.65 5.80
CA GLY A 68 9.78 8.55 6.34
C GLY A 68 9.07 7.20 6.35
N ILE A 69 7.91 7.08 5.71
CA ILE A 69 7.20 5.80 5.61
C ILE A 69 7.83 4.98 4.50
N ILE A 70 8.07 3.70 4.77
CA ILE A 70 8.56 2.77 3.76
C ILE A 70 7.38 2.30 2.92
N ILE A 71 7.50 2.45 1.60
CA ILE A 71 6.45 2.04 0.67
C ILE A 71 6.93 0.83 -0.12
N LYS A 72 6.09 -0.19 -0.20
CA LYS A 72 6.30 -1.34 -1.08
C LYS A 72 5.12 -1.43 -2.04
N ILE A 73 5.44 -1.66 -3.31
CA ILE A 73 4.40 -1.89 -4.33
C ILE A 73 4.00 -3.37 -4.23
N PHE A 74 2.76 -3.60 -3.85
CA PHE A 74 2.24 -4.93 -3.57
C PHE A 74 1.27 -5.34 -4.67
N THR A 75 1.73 -6.19 -5.59
CA THR A 75 0.97 -6.49 -6.79
C THR A 75 1.16 -7.94 -7.22
N ALA A 76 0.08 -8.54 -7.69
CA ALA A 76 0.13 -9.88 -8.28
C ALA A 76 1.03 -9.93 -9.51
N ARG A 77 1.27 -8.78 -10.16
CA ARG A 77 2.17 -8.73 -11.33
C ARG A 77 3.62 -9.09 -10.98
N ALA A 78 4.00 -9.01 -9.71
CA ALA A 78 5.39 -9.17 -9.28
C ALA A 78 5.81 -10.63 -9.10
N TYR A 79 5.33 -11.52 -9.99
CA TYR A 79 5.65 -12.94 -9.85
C TYR A 79 6.99 -13.33 -10.52
N CYS A 80 7.66 -12.43 -11.20
CA CYS A 80 8.99 -12.67 -11.75
C CYS A 80 9.72 -11.33 -11.95
N GLU A 81 11.04 -11.40 -12.10
CA GLU A 81 11.87 -10.19 -12.26
C GLU A 81 11.53 -9.44 -13.55
N GLU A 82 11.16 -10.14 -14.60
CA GLU A 82 10.78 -9.50 -15.86
C GLU A 82 9.62 -8.55 -15.67
N ASN A 83 8.60 -8.99 -14.94
CA ASN A 83 7.43 -8.15 -14.68
C ASN A 83 7.77 -6.96 -13.81
N LYS A 84 8.68 -7.13 -12.86
CA LYS A 84 9.12 -6.02 -12.01
C LYS A 84 9.78 -4.90 -12.83
N LYS A 85 10.43 -5.24 -13.93
CA LYS A 85 11.02 -4.24 -14.81
C LYS A 85 9.96 -3.34 -15.44
N TYR A 86 8.83 -3.89 -15.85
CA TYR A 86 7.72 -3.10 -16.37
C TYR A 86 7.22 -2.11 -15.31
N ILE A 87 7.10 -2.58 -14.08
CA ILE A 87 6.62 -1.74 -12.98
C ILE A 87 7.64 -0.63 -12.67
N ARG A 88 8.93 -0.95 -12.65
CA ARG A 88 9.97 0.07 -12.41
C ARG A 88 9.98 1.14 -13.50
N LYS A 89 9.78 0.74 -14.75
CA LYS A 89 9.67 1.69 -15.84
C LYS A 89 8.45 2.60 -15.65
N TRP A 90 7.33 2.02 -15.24
CA TRP A 90 6.11 2.77 -14.97
C TRP A 90 6.33 3.77 -13.83
N LEU A 91 7.00 3.35 -12.75
CA LEU A 91 7.34 4.24 -11.65
C LEU A 91 8.18 5.43 -12.15
N LEU A 92 9.21 5.13 -12.94
CA LEU A 92 10.09 6.17 -13.49
C LEU A 92 9.31 7.17 -14.34
N LEU A 93 8.47 6.68 -15.23
CA LEU A 93 7.71 7.53 -16.14
C LEU A 93 6.69 8.41 -15.41
N ASN A 94 6.29 8.02 -14.22
CA ASN A 94 5.26 8.72 -13.47
C ASN A 94 5.77 9.46 -12.23
N GLY A 95 7.08 9.67 -12.16
CA GLY A 95 7.65 10.49 -11.11
C GLY A 95 7.71 9.85 -9.73
N LEU A 96 7.65 8.53 -9.67
CA LEU A 96 7.77 7.77 -8.42
C LEU A 96 9.18 7.19 -8.30
N PRO A 97 9.67 6.95 -7.07
CA PRO A 97 11.00 6.37 -6.90
C PRO A 97 11.09 4.97 -7.51
N ILE A 98 12.15 4.73 -8.29
CA ILE A 98 12.35 3.44 -8.96
C ILE A 98 12.90 2.36 -8.04
N ASN A 99 13.36 2.75 -6.88
CA ASN A 99 13.97 1.82 -5.92
C ASN A 99 12.97 1.27 -4.89
N LEU A 100 11.69 1.57 -5.04
CA LEU A 100 10.68 0.97 -4.17
C LEU A 100 10.69 -0.53 -4.35
N GLU A 101 10.56 -1.26 -3.26
CA GLU A 101 10.44 -2.71 -3.34
C GLU A 101 9.12 -3.07 -4.03
N ILE A 102 9.17 -4.03 -4.94
CA ILE A 102 8.01 -4.52 -5.68
C ILE A 102 7.88 -5.99 -5.34
N THR A 103 6.72 -6.39 -4.81
CA THR A 103 6.55 -7.74 -4.29
C THR A 103 5.11 -8.21 -4.42
N ASN A 104 4.92 -9.53 -4.47
CA ASN A 104 3.60 -10.14 -4.32
C ASN A 104 3.49 -10.91 -3.00
N ILE A 105 4.42 -10.69 -2.09
CA ILE A 105 4.48 -11.38 -0.80
C ILE A 105 4.28 -10.36 0.31
N LYS A 106 3.27 -10.61 1.15
CA LYS A 106 3.05 -9.79 2.34
C LYS A 106 4.01 -10.27 3.44
N GLY A 107 4.99 -9.44 3.77
CA GLY A 107 5.94 -9.74 4.81
C GLY A 107 5.43 -9.41 6.20
N ILE A 108 6.17 -9.85 7.20
CA ILE A 108 5.84 -9.57 8.60
C ILE A 108 5.97 -8.08 8.93
N ASP A 109 6.67 -7.33 8.10
CA ASP A 109 6.87 -5.89 8.26
C ASP A 109 5.66 -5.06 7.84
N CYS A 110 4.62 -5.68 7.29
CA CYS A 110 3.46 -4.98 6.76
C CYS A 110 2.65 -4.36 7.90
N ASP A 111 2.60 -3.04 7.94
CA ASP A 111 1.78 -2.34 8.93
C ASP A 111 0.39 -2.02 8.39
N LEU A 112 0.30 -1.55 7.15
CA LEU A 112 -0.98 -1.27 6.50
C LEU A 112 -0.92 -1.69 5.04
N ILE A 113 -2.07 -2.10 4.51
CA ILE A 113 -2.24 -2.41 3.09
C ILE A 113 -3.30 -1.49 2.52
N PHE A 114 -2.97 -0.81 1.42
CA PHE A 114 -3.91 0.01 0.67
C PHE A 114 -4.23 -0.73 -0.62
N ASP A 115 -5.48 -1.18 -0.75
CA ASP A 115 -5.90 -2.10 -1.80
C ASP A 115 -7.39 -1.94 -2.05
N ASP A 116 -7.79 -1.82 -3.31
CA ASP A 116 -9.20 -1.59 -3.66
C ASP A 116 -10.09 -2.81 -3.40
N ARG A 117 -9.50 -4.00 -3.21
CA ARG A 117 -10.25 -5.24 -2.97
C ARG A 117 -10.26 -5.71 -1.53
N ALA A 118 -9.46 -5.07 -0.67
CA ALA A 118 -9.34 -5.50 0.72
C ALA A 118 -10.53 -5.00 1.56
N ARG A 119 -10.81 -5.74 2.62
CA ARG A 119 -11.75 -5.32 3.65
C ARG A 119 -11.04 -5.42 4.99
N GLU A 120 -11.24 -4.44 5.84
CA GLU A 120 -10.66 -4.45 7.17
C GLU A 120 -11.37 -5.48 8.05
N VAL A 121 -10.58 -6.22 8.84
CA VAL A 121 -11.09 -7.15 9.84
C VAL A 121 -10.60 -6.67 11.20
N ILE A 122 -11.48 -6.63 12.17
CA ILE A 122 -11.11 -6.25 13.53
C ILE A 122 -10.24 -7.35 14.13
N ILE A 123 -9.09 -6.95 14.67
CA ILE A 123 -8.07 -7.89 15.14
C ILE A 123 -8.65 -8.93 16.10
N ASN A 124 -8.35 -10.19 15.85
CA ASN A 124 -8.71 -11.34 16.70
C ASN A 124 -10.19 -11.61 16.85
N THR A 125 -11.06 -11.01 16.03
CA THR A 125 -12.51 -11.21 16.13
C THR A 125 -13.13 -11.84 14.90
N GLY A 126 -12.50 -11.67 13.73
CA GLY A 126 -13.10 -12.08 12.48
C GLY A 126 -14.23 -11.17 11.99
N ILE A 127 -14.50 -10.08 12.70
CA ILE A 127 -15.56 -9.14 12.31
C ILE A 127 -15.07 -8.25 11.16
N ILE A 128 -15.84 -8.21 10.08
CA ILE A 128 -15.54 -7.43 8.90
C ILE A 128 -16.11 -6.02 9.06
N VAL A 129 -15.28 -5.01 8.80
CA VAL A 129 -15.74 -3.63 8.80
C VAL A 129 -16.48 -3.38 7.50
N SER A 130 -17.79 -3.10 7.60
CA SER A 130 -18.64 -2.90 6.45
C SER A 130 -18.42 -1.54 5.82
N ARG A 131 -18.58 -1.51 4.50
CA ARG A 131 -18.72 -0.24 3.79
C ARG A 131 -20.19 0.13 3.76
N ILE A 132 -20.43 1.42 3.68
CA ILE A 132 -21.80 1.95 3.58
C ILE A 132 -22.52 1.42 2.35
N ASP A 133 -21.80 1.27 1.27
CA ASP A 133 -22.37 1.13 -0.07
C ASP A 133 -22.54 -0.30 -0.54
N ASN A 134 -22.10 -1.32 0.17
CA ASN A 134 -22.05 -2.61 -0.49
C ASN A 134 -22.14 -3.84 0.37
N ILE A 135 -22.43 -3.73 1.64
CA ILE A 135 -22.42 -4.97 2.42
C ILE A 135 -23.56 -5.05 3.41
#